data_73d3f04349a41ebf5b6a5074f5848850
#
_entry.id   73d3f04349a41ebf5b6a5074f5848850
#
_cell.length_a   1.000
_cell.length_b   1.000
_cell.length_c   1.000
_cell.angle_alpha   90.00
_cell.angle_beta   90.00
_cell.angle_gamma   90.00
#
_symmetry.space_group_name_H-M   'P 1'
#
loop_
_entity.id
_entity.type
_entity.pdbx_description
1 polymer ?
#
loop_
_entity_poly.entity_id
_entity_poly.type
_entity_poly.pdbx_seq_one_letter_code
_entity_poly.pdbx_strand_id
1 'polypeptide(L)'
;IENGINACSSEVEKLRDLIGDTPVAIDYTVAPKPLSLARFLLDNGINVKTVYLDVIDGSEEEDFNYLSSEYPELILHSTIHVGDRRLVRSEGKVLAVGQKAAWFEGTEYFVNMIEGGGLYGYAGITEFIKLMEDAFVNAKDLRDIVPRKGLGCRCCI
;
A
#
# COMPACT_ATOMS: atom_id res chain seq x y z
N ILE A 1 22.48 -5.22 -11.63
CA ILE A 1 21.26 -4.43 -11.87
C ILE A 1 20.20 -5.31 -12.55
N GLU A 2 20.48 -5.93 -13.70
CA GLU A 2 19.53 -6.80 -14.42
C GLU A 2 18.96 -7.94 -13.57
N ASN A 3 19.80 -8.61 -12.78
CA ASN A 3 19.33 -9.69 -11.88
C ASN A 3 18.33 -9.18 -10.81
N GLY A 4 18.52 -7.94 -10.34
CA GLY A 4 17.61 -7.34 -9.36
C GLY A 4 16.25 -6.97 -9.97
N ILE A 5 16.25 -6.46 -11.19
CA ILE A 5 15.04 -6.13 -11.95
C ILE A 5 14.23 -7.41 -12.23
N ASN A 6 14.87 -8.44 -12.75
CA ASN A 6 14.22 -9.70 -13.09
C ASN A 6 13.62 -10.39 -11.85
N ALA A 7 14.36 -10.38 -10.72
CA ALA A 7 13.85 -10.92 -9.46
C ALA A 7 12.62 -10.16 -8.95
N CYS A 8 12.67 -8.84 -9.02
CA CYS A 8 11.54 -7.98 -8.63
C CYS A 8 10.30 -8.24 -9.50
N SER A 9 10.46 -8.27 -10.82
CA SER A 9 9.35 -8.53 -11.76
C SER A 9 8.71 -9.89 -11.52
N SER A 10 9.51 -10.93 -11.28
CA SER A 10 9.01 -12.27 -10.99
C SER A 10 8.18 -12.33 -9.69
N GLU A 11 8.60 -11.62 -8.64
CA GLU A 11 7.83 -11.60 -7.39
C GLU A 11 6.53 -10.80 -7.55
N VAL A 12 6.53 -9.70 -8.30
CA VAL A 12 5.31 -8.94 -8.61
C VAL A 12 4.30 -9.78 -9.39
N GLU A 13 4.75 -10.56 -10.37
CA GLU A 13 3.89 -11.50 -11.11
C GLU A 13 3.26 -12.55 -10.20
N LYS A 14 4.04 -13.12 -9.28
CA LYS A 14 3.53 -14.09 -8.29
C LYS A 14 2.47 -13.48 -7.39
N LEU A 15 2.73 -12.27 -6.87
CA LEU A 15 1.75 -11.56 -6.05
C LEU A 15 0.45 -11.32 -6.83
N ARG A 16 0.56 -10.80 -8.06
CA ARG A 16 -0.61 -10.55 -8.93
C ARG A 16 -1.43 -11.82 -9.14
N ASP A 17 -0.77 -12.94 -9.44
CA ASP A 17 -1.44 -14.23 -9.67
C ASP A 17 -2.08 -14.76 -8.36
N LEU A 18 -1.46 -14.51 -7.21
CA LEU A 18 -1.96 -14.93 -5.90
C LEU A 18 -3.22 -14.14 -5.48
N ILE A 19 -3.18 -12.81 -5.61
CA ILE A 19 -4.27 -11.96 -5.12
C ILE A 19 -5.39 -11.77 -6.15
N GLY A 20 -5.11 -11.99 -7.44
CA GLY A 20 -6.08 -11.79 -8.53
C GLY A 20 -6.68 -10.39 -8.51
N ASP A 21 -7.99 -10.30 -8.65
CA ASP A 21 -8.75 -9.04 -8.65
C ASP A 21 -9.05 -8.48 -7.24
N THR A 22 -8.44 -9.05 -6.19
CA THR A 22 -8.66 -8.57 -4.82
C THR A 22 -8.31 -7.08 -4.71
N PRO A 23 -9.21 -6.23 -4.19
CA PRO A 23 -8.93 -4.82 -4.00
C PRO A 23 -7.75 -4.60 -3.04
N VAL A 24 -6.88 -3.67 -3.40
CA VAL A 24 -5.78 -3.21 -2.55
C VAL A 24 -6.05 -1.77 -2.11
N ALA A 25 -5.87 -1.52 -0.82
CA ALA A 25 -5.94 -0.18 -0.23
C ALA A 25 -4.58 0.19 0.37
N ILE A 26 -4.14 1.44 0.16
CA ILE A 26 -2.84 1.94 0.63
C ILE A 26 -3.06 3.10 1.58
N ASP A 27 -2.27 3.24 2.63
CA ASP A 27 -2.25 4.47 3.42
C ASP A 27 -0.88 5.18 3.41
N TYR A 28 -0.92 6.48 3.65
CA TYR A 28 0.24 7.37 3.59
C TYR A 28 1.32 7.07 4.65
N THR A 29 1.00 6.29 5.68
CA THR A 29 1.98 5.97 6.73
C THR A 29 2.97 4.89 6.32
N VAL A 30 2.61 4.07 5.33
CA VAL A 30 3.43 2.94 4.86
C VAL A 30 4.65 3.41 4.09
N ALA A 31 4.46 4.34 3.18
CA ALA A 31 5.53 4.82 2.30
C ALA A 31 5.55 6.35 2.27
N PRO A 32 6.73 6.96 2.15
CA PRO A 32 6.85 8.41 2.02
C PRO A 32 6.11 8.98 0.79
N LYS A 33 5.90 8.15 -0.22
CA LYS A 33 5.22 8.48 -1.48
C LYS A 33 4.15 7.45 -1.80
N PRO A 34 2.95 7.54 -1.19
CA PRO A 34 1.88 6.57 -1.39
C PRO A 34 1.33 6.55 -2.81
N LEU A 35 1.33 7.69 -3.53
CA LEU A 35 0.88 7.73 -4.93
C LEU A 35 1.89 7.07 -5.87
N SER A 36 3.20 7.24 -5.65
CA SER A 36 4.22 6.50 -6.39
C SER A 36 4.10 5.00 -6.19
N LEU A 37 3.78 4.55 -4.97
CA LEU A 37 3.52 3.14 -4.68
C LEU A 37 2.26 2.64 -5.39
N ALA A 38 1.18 3.42 -5.36
CA ALA A 38 -0.06 3.10 -6.06
C ALA A 38 0.16 2.96 -7.56
N ARG A 39 0.88 3.91 -8.19
CA ARG A 39 1.28 3.86 -9.60
C ARG A 39 2.06 2.59 -9.92
N PHE A 40 3.10 2.29 -9.13
CA PHE A 40 3.90 1.08 -9.32
C PHE A 40 3.05 -0.19 -9.29
N LEU A 41 2.14 -0.33 -8.34
CA LEU A 41 1.28 -1.50 -8.21
C LEU A 41 0.26 -1.60 -9.36
N LEU A 42 -0.40 -0.50 -9.72
CA LEU A 42 -1.36 -0.42 -10.83
C LEU A 42 -0.71 -0.72 -12.17
N ASP A 43 0.45 -0.13 -12.47
CA ASP A 43 1.20 -0.36 -13.72
C ASP A 43 1.66 -1.83 -13.85
N ASN A 44 1.74 -2.56 -12.74
CA ASN A 44 2.03 -3.99 -12.72
C ASN A 44 0.77 -4.89 -12.62
N GLY A 45 -0.42 -4.33 -12.82
CA GLY A 45 -1.67 -5.06 -12.89
C GLY A 45 -2.24 -5.49 -11.54
N ILE A 46 -1.83 -4.85 -10.45
CA ILE A 46 -2.39 -5.04 -9.11
C ILE A 46 -3.54 -4.06 -8.91
N ASN A 47 -4.70 -4.56 -8.47
CA ASN A 47 -5.95 -3.82 -8.38
C ASN A 47 -6.01 -2.86 -7.19
N VAL A 48 -5.24 -1.75 -7.22
CA VAL A 48 -5.34 -0.71 -6.21
C VAL A 48 -6.64 0.08 -6.40
N LYS A 49 -7.50 0.10 -5.40
CA LYS A 49 -8.78 0.81 -5.42
C LYS A 49 -8.78 2.11 -4.63
N THR A 50 -8.04 2.15 -3.54
CA THR A 50 -8.13 3.27 -2.60
C THR A 50 -6.74 3.65 -2.09
N VAL A 51 -6.48 4.96 -2.01
CA VAL A 51 -5.32 5.51 -1.30
C VAL A 51 -5.81 6.50 -0.24
N TYR A 52 -5.46 6.23 1.01
CA TYR A 52 -5.74 7.08 2.16
C TYR A 52 -4.56 8.03 2.40
N LEU A 53 -4.78 9.33 2.24
CA LEU A 53 -3.74 10.35 2.40
C LEU A 53 -4.33 11.65 2.98
N ASP A 54 -3.50 12.47 3.59
CA ASP A 54 -3.95 13.75 4.17
C ASP A 54 -3.64 14.92 3.25
N VAL A 55 -2.55 14.84 2.50
CA VAL A 55 -2.09 15.87 1.58
C VAL A 55 -1.36 15.23 0.41
N ILE A 56 -1.43 15.84 -0.75
CA ILE A 56 -0.59 15.50 -1.89
C ILE A 56 0.63 16.42 -1.81
N ASP A 57 1.78 15.82 -1.55
CA ASP A 57 3.05 16.53 -1.55
C ASP A 57 3.47 16.91 -2.97
N GLY A 58 4.11 18.08 -3.14
CA GLY A 58 4.56 18.53 -4.47
C GLY A 58 5.53 17.55 -5.16
N SER A 59 6.19 16.67 -4.40
CA SER A 59 7.04 15.61 -4.96
C SER A 59 6.25 14.43 -5.55
N GLU A 60 4.92 14.40 -5.37
CA GLU A 60 4.01 13.38 -5.93
C GLU A 60 3.04 13.96 -6.98
N GLU A 61 3.20 15.23 -7.37
CA GLU A 61 2.34 15.88 -8.34
C GLU A 61 2.32 15.16 -9.71
N GLU A 62 3.47 14.67 -10.15
CA GLU A 62 3.57 13.89 -11.40
C GLU A 62 2.77 12.59 -11.29
N ASP A 63 2.94 11.84 -10.19
CA ASP A 63 2.21 10.59 -9.96
C ASP A 63 0.71 10.84 -9.82
N PHE A 64 0.30 11.92 -9.17
CA PHE A 64 -1.10 12.32 -9.06
C PHE A 64 -1.72 12.60 -10.43
N ASN A 65 -1.05 13.38 -11.27
CA ASN A 65 -1.52 13.69 -12.62
C ASN A 65 -1.61 12.44 -13.49
N TYR A 66 -0.61 11.57 -13.43
CA TYR A 66 -0.59 10.28 -14.11
C TYR A 66 -1.76 9.39 -13.68
N LEU A 67 -1.91 9.18 -12.39
CA LEU A 67 -2.99 8.35 -11.83
C LEU A 67 -4.37 8.90 -12.17
N SER A 68 -4.55 10.22 -12.13
CA SER A 68 -5.82 10.86 -12.49
C SER A 68 -6.19 10.65 -13.96
N SER A 69 -5.21 10.52 -14.85
CA SER A 69 -5.41 10.29 -16.29
C SER A 69 -5.62 8.81 -16.63
N GLU A 70 -4.73 7.95 -16.14
CA GLU A 70 -4.67 6.53 -16.54
C GLU A 70 -5.57 5.62 -15.68
N TYR A 71 -5.84 6.03 -14.42
CA TYR A 71 -6.63 5.26 -13.46
C TYR A 71 -7.71 6.13 -12.78
N PRO A 72 -8.65 6.71 -13.56
CA PRO A 72 -9.64 7.66 -13.04
C PRO A 72 -10.61 7.06 -12.01
N GLU A 73 -10.68 5.73 -11.91
CA GLU A 73 -11.46 5.01 -10.90
C GLU A 73 -10.75 4.86 -9.54
N LEU A 74 -9.47 5.24 -9.45
CA LEU A 74 -8.74 5.23 -8.18
C LEU A 74 -9.34 6.26 -7.22
N ILE A 75 -9.69 5.82 -6.03
CA ILE A 75 -10.30 6.67 -5.01
C ILE A 75 -9.23 7.20 -4.06
N LEU A 76 -9.16 8.52 -3.92
CA LEU A 76 -8.32 9.17 -2.92
C LEU A 76 -9.18 9.65 -1.76
N HIS A 77 -8.91 9.16 -0.55
CA HIS A 77 -9.59 9.55 0.67
C HIS A 77 -8.68 10.37 1.59
N SER A 78 -9.19 11.52 2.05
CA SER A 78 -8.52 12.30 3.09
C SER A 78 -8.84 11.72 4.47
N THR A 79 -7.82 11.27 5.21
CA THR A 79 -8.03 10.67 6.55
C THR A 79 -8.49 11.69 7.60
N ILE A 80 -8.34 12.99 7.33
CA ILE A 80 -8.78 14.08 8.22
C ILE A 80 -10.19 14.58 7.91
N HIS A 81 -10.76 14.23 6.76
CA HIS A 81 -12.10 14.67 6.41
C HIS A 81 -13.17 13.91 7.22
N VAL A 82 -14.09 14.66 7.84
CA VAL A 82 -15.09 14.07 8.75
C VAL A 82 -16.02 13.08 8.04
N GLY A 83 -16.32 13.31 6.76
CA GLY A 83 -17.14 12.43 5.93
C GLY A 83 -16.51 11.05 5.74
N ASP A 84 -15.19 11.00 5.57
CA ASP A 84 -14.46 9.77 5.29
C ASP A 84 -14.34 8.85 6.51
N ARG A 85 -14.56 9.38 7.72
CA ARG A 85 -14.63 8.57 8.95
C ARG A 85 -15.86 7.65 9.00
N ARG A 86 -16.83 7.84 8.11
CA ARG A 86 -18.04 7.02 7.99
C ARG A 86 -18.01 6.10 6.78
N LEU A 87 -16.84 5.76 6.29
CA LEU A 87 -16.69 4.87 5.15
C LEU A 87 -17.44 3.57 5.38
N VAL A 88 -18.21 3.18 4.38
CA VAL A 88 -18.81 1.84 4.33
C VAL A 88 -17.67 0.87 4.04
N ARG A 89 -17.49 -0.09 4.94
CA ARG A 89 -16.49 -1.13 4.77
C ARG A 89 -16.75 -1.90 3.48
N SER A 90 -15.70 -2.20 2.77
CA SER A 90 -15.78 -3.00 1.55
C SER A 90 -16.38 -4.38 1.85
N GLU A 91 -17.27 -4.85 1.00
CA GLU A 91 -17.73 -6.23 1.05
C GLU A 91 -16.64 -7.14 0.46
N GLY A 92 -16.26 -8.18 1.21
CA GLY A 92 -15.26 -9.14 0.78
C GLY A 92 -13.85 -8.87 1.31
N LYS A 93 -12.90 -9.62 0.78
CA LYS A 93 -11.49 -9.53 1.17
C LYS A 93 -10.83 -8.31 0.52
N VAL A 94 -10.16 -7.51 1.33
CA VAL A 94 -9.30 -6.39 0.90
C VAL A 94 -7.91 -6.63 1.45
N LEU A 95 -6.89 -6.44 0.62
CA LEU A 95 -5.49 -6.41 1.06
C LEU A 95 -5.11 -4.96 1.35
N ALA A 96 -4.85 -4.64 2.61
CA ALA A 96 -4.43 -3.31 2.99
C ALA A 96 -2.91 -3.20 3.09
N VAL A 97 -2.37 -2.11 2.58
CA VAL A 97 -0.98 -1.71 2.71
C VAL A 97 -0.93 -0.58 3.71
N GLY A 98 -0.76 -0.94 4.97
CA GLY A 98 -0.77 -0.07 6.13
C GLY A 98 -1.91 -0.32 7.11
N GLN A 99 -1.64 0.03 8.37
CA GLN A 99 -2.56 -0.21 9.47
C GLN A 99 -3.79 0.72 9.41
N LYS A 100 -3.62 1.95 8.91
CA LYS A 100 -4.76 2.87 8.74
C LYS A 100 -5.68 2.41 7.62
N ALA A 101 -5.13 2.00 6.48
CA ALA A 101 -5.92 1.42 5.38
C ALA A 101 -6.70 0.19 5.89
N ALA A 102 -6.05 -0.69 6.66
CA ALA A 102 -6.70 -1.84 7.26
C ALA A 102 -7.86 -1.47 8.19
N TRP A 103 -7.68 -0.41 8.99
CA TRP A 103 -8.74 0.10 9.86
C TRP A 103 -9.94 0.65 9.08
N PHE A 104 -9.70 1.48 8.06
CA PHE A 104 -10.77 2.06 7.25
C PHE A 104 -11.53 1.00 6.45
N GLU A 105 -10.83 0.05 5.84
CA GLU A 105 -11.42 -1.06 5.09
C GLU A 105 -12.03 -2.14 5.99
N GLY A 106 -11.63 -2.18 7.26
CA GLY A 106 -12.09 -3.21 8.21
C GLY A 106 -11.56 -4.60 7.90
N THR A 107 -10.35 -4.69 7.37
CA THR A 107 -9.69 -5.95 7.01
C THR A 107 -8.60 -6.34 8.00
N GLU A 108 -8.43 -7.65 8.20
CA GLU A 108 -7.34 -8.24 8.99
C GLU A 108 -6.15 -8.67 8.10
N TYR A 109 -6.26 -8.49 6.78
CA TYR A 109 -5.22 -8.82 5.80
C TYR A 109 -4.45 -7.56 5.44
N PHE A 110 -3.34 -7.32 6.15
CA PHE A 110 -2.60 -6.06 5.93
C PHE A 110 -1.10 -6.16 6.17
N VAL A 111 -0.36 -5.34 5.45
CA VAL A 111 1.07 -5.11 5.67
C VAL A 111 1.23 -4.15 6.83
N ASN A 112 1.79 -4.62 7.95
CA ASN A 112 1.98 -3.83 9.16
C ASN A 112 3.37 -3.19 9.18
N MET A 113 3.51 -2.06 8.48
CA MET A 113 4.75 -1.28 8.48
C MET A 113 4.47 0.22 8.34
N ILE A 114 5.45 1.06 8.66
CA ILE A 114 5.41 2.51 8.49
C ILE A 114 6.72 3.03 7.89
N GLU A 115 6.64 4.16 7.20
CA GLU A 115 7.79 4.90 6.66
C GLU A 115 8.77 4.03 5.85
N GLY A 116 8.23 3.21 4.95
CA GLY A 116 9.00 2.33 4.07
C GLY A 116 9.64 1.12 4.76
N GLY A 117 9.43 0.94 6.07
CA GLY A 117 9.90 -0.25 6.81
C GLY A 117 11.41 -0.51 6.75
N GLY A 118 12.21 0.49 6.36
CA GLY A 118 13.65 0.33 6.11
C GLY A 118 14.00 -0.41 4.83
N LEU A 119 13.06 -0.53 3.89
CA LEU A 119 13.23 -1.24 2.61
C LEU A 119 13.68 -0.27 1.50
N TYR A 120 14.72 -0.62 0.75
CA TYR A 120 15.30 0.22 -0.28
C TYR A 120 15.69 -0.55 -1.54
N GLY A 121 15.55 0.07 -2.70
CA GLY A 121 15.95 -0.47 -3.99
C GLY A 121 15.20 -1.75 -4.37
N TYR A 122 15.71 -2.49 -5.35
CA TYR A 122 15.07 -3.70 -5.86
C TYR A 122 14.90 -4.78 -4.79
N ALA A 123 15.87 -4.95 -3.90
CA ALA A 123 15.76 -5.90 -2.79
C ALA A 123 14.65 -5.50 -1.82
N GLY A 124 14.50 -4.19 -1.57
CA GLY A 124 13.41 -3.66 -0.75
C GLY A 124 12.04 -3.87 -1.38
N ILE A 125 11.92 -3.66 -2.69
CA ILE A 125 10.66 -3.94 -3.42
C ILE A 125 10.33 -5.44 -3.35
N THR A 126 11.30 -6.31 -3.61
CA THR A 126 11.12 -7.77 -3.52
C THR A 126 10.62 -8.19 -2.14
N GLU A 127 11.23 -7.65 -1.09
CA GLU A 127 10.81 -7.94 0.30
C GLU A 127 9.42 -7.37 0.60
N PHE A 128 9.10 -6.19 0.11
CA PHE A 128 7.79 -5.58 0.25
C PHE A 128 6.69 -6.43 -0.40
N ILE A 129 6.93 -6.94 -1.61
CA ILE A 129 6.00 -7.84 -2.30
C ILE A 129 5.74 -9.11 -1.47
N LYS A 130 6.79 -9.70 -0.90
CA LYS A 130 6.63 -10.87 0.00
C LYS A 130 5.83 -10.55 1.28
N LEU A 131 5.96 -9.32 1.80
CA LEU A 131 5.12 -8.87 2.92
C LEU A 131 3.65 -8.76 2.51
N MET A 132 3.36 -8.35 1.27
CA MET A 132 1.99 -8.34 0.73
C MET A 132 1.45 -9.77 0.55
N GLU A 133 2.26 -10.71 0.04
CA GLU A 133 1.88 -12.12 -0.08
C GLU A 133 1.55 -12.71 1.30
N ASP A 134 2.44 -12.53 2.28
CA ASP A 134 2.21 -12.97 3.66
C ASP A 134 0.94 -12.36 4.26
N ALA A 135 0.77 -11.05 4.08
CA ALA A 135 -0.40 -10.34 4.57
C ALA A 135 -1.71 -10.81 3.92
N PHE A 136 -1.66 -11.23 2.65
CA PHE A 136 -2.82 -11.77 1.96
C PHE A 136 -3.26 -13.13 2.48
N VAL A 137 -2.32 -13.98 2.90
CA VAL A 137 -2.60 -15.34 3.37
C VAL A 137 -2.89 -15.38 4.86
N ASN A 138 -2.23 -14.53 5.66
CA ASN A 138 -2.23 -14.56 7.11
C ASN A 138 -2.92 -13.32 7.69
N ALA A 139 -4.09 -13.52 8.29
CA ALA A 139 -4.78 -12.47 9.03
C ALA A 139 -3.97 -12.01 10.25
N LYS A 140 -4.04 -10.71 10.57
CA LYS A 140 -3.30 -10.07 11.67
C LYS A 140 -4.26 -9.24 12.53
N ASP A 141 -3.96 -9.12 13.83
CA ASP A 141 -4.70 -8.22 14.72
C ASP A 141 -4.38 -6.76 14.37
N LEU A 142 -5.40 -5.96 14.11
CA LEU A 142 -5.28 -4.52 13.83
C LEU A 142 -4.65 -3.72 14.98
N ARG A 143 -4.60 -4.28 16.17
CA ARG A 143 -4.03 -3.67 17.38
C ARG A 143 -2.57 -4.05 17.61
N ASP A 144 -2.00 -4.87 16.76
CA ASP A 144 -0.62 -5.30 16.87
C ASP A 144 0.35 -4.13 16.73
N ILE A 145 1.48 -4.25 17.43
CA ILE A 145 2.58 -3.28 17.30
C ILE A 145 3.15 -3.36 15.89
N VAL A 146 3.40 -2.21 15.28
CA VAL A 146 4.05 -2.13 13.96
C VAL A 146 5.47 -2.71 14.03
N PRO A 147 5.76 -3.87 13.44
CA PRO A 147 7.06 -4.53 13.56
C PRO A 147 8.15 -3.92 12.68
N ARG A 148 7.75 -3.25 11.59
CA ARG A 148 8.68 -2.60 10.65
C ARG A 148 8.44 -1.11 10.61
N LYS A 149 9.48 -0.35 10.91
CA LYS A 149 9.47 1.12 10.95
C LYS A 149 10.63 1.66 10.14
N GLY A 150 10.40 2.73 9.39
CA GLY A 150 11.44 3.46 8.69
C GLY A 150 12.36 4.23 9.63
N LEU A 151 13.46 4.72 9.08
CA LEU A 151 14.50 5.43 9.84
C LEU A 151 14.05 6.78 10.40
N GLY A 152 13.00 7.38 9.85
CA GLY A 152 12.45 8.67 10.28
C GLY A 152 11.51 8.62 11.48
N CYS A 153 11.07 7.43 11.89
CA CYS A 153 10.10 7.29 12.96
C CYS A 153 10.69 7.54 14.35
N ARG A 154 10.46 8.73 14.90
CA ARG A 154 10.81 9.08 16.28
C ARG A 154 9.70 8.79 17.29
N CYS A 155 8.51 8.41 16.85
CA CYS A 155 7.34 8.23 17.72
C CYS A 155 7.34 6.92 18.53
N CYS A 156 8.39 6.12 18.44
CA CYS A 156 8.44 4.78 19.02
C CYS A 156 9.70 4.55 19.88
N ILE A 157 10.25 5.61 20.44
CA ILE A 157 11.32 5.55 21.46
C ILE A 157 10.68 5.71 22.84
#